data_85e308a1eadad4f3283ec81a3262548e
#
_entry.id   85e308a1eadad4f3283ec81a3262548e
#
_cell.length_a   1.000
_cell.length_b   1.000
_cell.length_c   1.000
_cell.angle_alpha   90.00
_cell.angle_beta   90.00
_cell.angle_gamma   90.00
#
_symmetry.space_group_name_H-M   'P 1'
#
loop_
_entity.id
_entity.type
_entity.pdbx_description
1 polymer ?
#
loop_
_entity_poly.entity_id
_entity_poly.type
_entity_poly.pdbx_seq_one_letter_code
_entity_poly.pdbx_strand_id
1 'polypeptide(L)'
;VTDITVAIDKLDKIGLEAVEAEMMEKGLDEKAVAVIEPVLKLEGTTEEKIAVMRGLMEGKSASGIVSEEGLKGLDELAELFGFIANAGVSQKVEMDLSLARGLNYYTGAIFEVKALDYAIGSICGGGRYDNLTGIFGLPGMSGVGISFGADRIYDVLKGLDKFPKGLAGSATVLFANMDASVLPYIVPVVRTLRGAGVSCEIYPDQTKLKKQFDYAEKKGIPFVSINGSDEAAAGKVNVKNLSTGEQMSFAKEDVDALVTFICK
;
A
#
# COMPACT_ATOMS: atom_id res chain seq x y z
N VAL A 1 19.46 -25.12 -7.86
CA VAL A 1 18.42 -24.24 -8.45
C VAL A 1 18.20 -23.02 -7.57
N THR A 2 17.90 -23.18 -6.28
CA THR A 2 17.58 -22.06 -5.36
C THR A 2 18.69 -21.01 -5.29
N ASP A 3 19.97 -21.40 -5.30
CA ASP A 3 21.10 -20.47 -5.23
C ASP A 3 21.25 -19.62 -6.49
N ILE A 4 20.87 -20.17 -7.64
CA ILE A 4 20.90 -19.48 -8.94
C ILE A 4 19.79 -18.45 -8.99
N THR A 5 18.57 -18.82 -8.57
CA THR A 5 17.44 -17.87 -8.54
C THR A 5 17.69 -16.72 -7.58
N VAL A 6 18.39 -16.96 -6.45
CA VAL A 6 18.82 -15.90 -5.52
C VAL A 6 19.85 -14.96 -6.15
N ALA A 7 20.74 -15.45 -7.00
CA ALA A 7 21.68 -14.60 -7.73
C ALA A 7 20.93 -13.73 -8.75
N ILE A 8 20.01 -14.32 -9.52
CA ILE A 8 19.20 -13.62 -10.52
C ILE A 8 18.34 -12.50 -9.88
N ASP A 9 17.75 -12.72 -8.71
CA ASP A 9 16.94 -11.70 -7.98
C ASP A 9 17.74 -10.43 -7.61
N LYS A 10 19.06 -10.50 -7.72
CA LYS A 10 19.93 -9.34 -7.47
C LYS A 10 20.27 -8.54 -8.73
N LEU A 11 19.79 -8.96 -9.90
CA LEU A 11 20.16 -8.38 -11.19
C LEU A 11 20.03 -6.84 -11.21
N ASP A 12 18.89 -6.32 -10.74
CA ASP A 12 18.62 -4.88 -10.67
C ASP A 12 19.57 -4.12 -9.72
N LYS A 13 20.24 -4.82 -8.79
CA LYS A 13 21.04 -4.20 -7.71
C LYS A 13 22.53 -4.22 -8.01
N ILE A 14 23.01 -5.35 -8.54
CA ILE A 14 24.46 -5.59 -8.70
C ILE A 14 24.91 -5.67 -10.17
N GLY A 15 23.94 -5.70 -11.10
CA GLY A 15 24.21 -5.80 -12.52
C GLY A 15 24.56 -7.20 -13.01
N LEU A 16 24.54 -7.38 -14.33
CA LEU A 16 24.63 -8.69 -14.96
C LEU A 16 25.97 -9.38 -14.71
N GLU A 17 27.09 -8.67 -14.88
CA GLU A 17 28.45 -9.24 -14.71
C GLU A 17 28.63 -9.84 -13.29
N ALA A 18 28.13 -9.14 -12.26
CA ALA A 18 28.21 -9.62 -10.90
C ALA A 18 27.28 -10.82 -10.64
N VAL A 19 26.10 -10.87 -11.28
CA VAL A 19 25.19 -12.01 -11.23
C VAL A 19 25.80 -13.25 -11.91
N GLU A 20 26.41 -13.09 -13.06
CA GLU A 20 27.12 -14.16 -13.79
C GLU A 20 28.28 -14.72 -12.94
N ALA A 21 29.09 -13.86 -12.35
CA ALA A 21 30.15 -14.26 -11.45
C ALA A 21 29.60 -15.06 -10.22
N GLU A 22 28.52 -14.58 -9.60
CA GLU A 22 27.89 -15.28 -8.49
C GLU A 22 27.29 -16.64 -8.91
N MET A 23 26.72 -16.75 -10.12
CA MET A 23 26.21 -18.02 -10.65
C MET A 23 27.37 -19.02 -10.86
N MET A 24 28.51 -18.58 -11.38
CA MET A 24 29.70 -19.43 -11.54
C MET A 24 30.28 -19.86 -10.20
N GLU A 25 30.35 -18.98 -9.22
CA GLU A 25 30.74 -19.30 -7.83
C GLU A 25 29.86 -20.39 -7.22
N LYS A 26 28.57 -20.40 -7.57
CA LYS A 26 27.58 -21.39 -7.10
C LYS A 26 27.55 -22.67 -7.94
N GLY A 27 28.48 -22.83 -8.86
CA GLY A 27 28.75 -24.07 -9.58
C GLY A 27 28.18 -24.20 -10.98
N LEU A 28 27.68 -23.09 -11.58
CA LEU A 28 27.38 -23.08 -13.01
C LEU A 28 28.70 -22.97 -13.81
N ASP A 29 28.78 -23.72 -14.89
CA ASP A 29 29.87 -23.55 -15.86
C ASP A 29 29.56 -22.39 -16.85
N GLU A 30 30.58 -21.93 -17.55
CA GLU A 30 30.45 -20.83 -18.53
C GLU A 30 29.41 -21.15 -19.63
N LYS A 31 29.21 -22.41 -19.98
CA LYS A 31 28.21 -22.80 -20.99
C LYS A 31 26.78 -22.62 -20.46
N ALA A 32 26.56 -22.99 -19.19
CA ALA A 32 25.26 -22.78 -18.57
C ALA A 32 24.93 -21.29 -18.39
N VAL A 33 25.91 -20.48 -18.00
CA VAL A 33 25.76 -19.02 -17.91
C VAL A 33 25.45 -18.43 -19.29
N ALA A 34 26.14 -18.83 -20.34
CA ALA A 34 25.91 -18.36 -21.71
C ALA A 34 24.50 -18.70 -22.27
N VAL A 35 23.82 -19.70 -21.70
CA VAL A 35 22.42 -20.02 -22.03
C VAL A 35 21.44 -19.10 -21.28
N ILE A 36 21.76 -18.73 -20.05
CA ILE A 36 20.90 -17.90 -19.19
C ILE A 36 21.04 -16.41 -19.54
N GLU A 37 22.23 -15.96 -19.87
CA GLU A 37 22.52 -14.55 -20.16
C GLU A 37 21.55 -13.91 -21.18
N PRO A 38 21.24 -14.50 -22.36
CA PRO A 38 20.30 -13.93 -23.32
C PRO A 38 18.87 -13.80 -22.75
N VAL A 39 18.49 -14.68 -21.81
CA VAL A 39 17.20 -14.65 -21.14
C VAL A 39 17.12 -13.46 -20.18
N LEU A 40 18.17 -13.20 -19.43
CA LEU A 40 18.25 -12.07 -18.50
C LEU A 40 18.32 -10.71 -19.22
N LYS A 41 18.83 -10.69 -20.45
CA LYS A 41 18.90 -9.50 -21.32
C LYS A 41 17.66 -9.31 -22.19
N LEU A 42 16.68 -10.22 -22.12
CA LEU A 42 15.55 -10.21 -23.05
C LEU A 42 14.64 -9.01 -22.78
N GLU A 43 14.63 -8.08 -23.69
CA GLU A 43 13.76 -6.90 -23.73
C GLU A 43 12.60 -7.12 -24.70
N GLY A 44 11.59 -6.24 -24.65
CA GLY A 44 10.44 -6.27 -25.54
C GLY A 44 9.11 -6.41 -24.81
N THR A 45 8.05 -6.59 -25.57
CA THR A 45 6.70 -6.82 -25.03
C THR A 45 6.60 -8.19 -24.37
N THR A 46 5.56 -8.39 -23.54
CA THR A 46 5.30 -9.68 -22.92
C THR A 46 5.12 -10.79 -23.97
N GLU A 47 4.43 -10.49 -25.07
CA GLU A 47 4.19 -11.43 -26.17
C GLU A 47 5.51 -11.84 -26.84
N GLU A 48 6.38 -10.89 -27.11
CA GLU A 48 7.71 -11.14 -27.69
C GLU A 48 8.55 -11.99 -26.74
N LYS A 49 8.58 -11.66 -25.46
CA LYS A 49 9.31 -12.45 -24.45
C LYS A 49 8.78 -13.89 -24.37
N ILE A 50 7.47 -14.07 -24.34
CA ILE A 50 6.84 -15.40 -24.33
C ILE A 50 7.22 -16.19 -25.59
N ALA A 51 7.20 -15.56 -26.77
CA ALA A 51 7.54 -16.22 -28.05
C ALA A 51 9.00 -16.69 -28.06
N VAL A 52 9.94 -15.85 -27.62
CA VAL A 52 11.37 -16.19 -27.54
C VAL A 52 11.59 -17.34 -26.54
N MET A 53 11.01 -17.23 -25.33
CA MET A 53 11.12 -18.24 -24.28
C MET A 53 10.53 -19.57 -24.73
N ARG A 54 9.40 -19.56 -25.45
CA ARG A 54 8.79 -20.76 -26.02
C ARG A 54 9.72 -21.45 -27.01
N GLY A 55 10.32 -20.69 -27.94
CA GLY A 55 11.28 -21.22 -28.88
C GLY A 55 12.51 -21.86 -28.17
N LEU A 56 12.95 -21.28 -27.06
CA LEU A 56 14.05 -21.80 -26.25
C LEU A 56 13.64 -23.12 -25.56
N MET A 57 12.44 -23.19 -24.99
CA MET A 57 11.92 -24.36 -24.26
C MET A 57 11.46 -25.52 -25.17
N GLU A 58 11.25 -25.27 -26.45
CA GLU A 58 10.93 -26.29 -27.47
C GLU A 58 12.19 -26.91 -28.13
N GLY A 59 13.38 -26.56 -27.66
CA GLY A 59 14.63 -27.05 -28.24
C GLY A 59 15.01 -26.44 -29.59
N LYS A 60 14.36 -25.35 -29.99
CA LYS A 60 14.64 -24.65 -31.26
C LYS A 60 15.86 -23.74 -31.23
N SER A 61 16.45 -23.55 -30.03
CA SER A 61 17.69 -22.78 -29.85
C SER A 61 18.91 -23.66 -29.91
N ALA A 62 20.11 -23.04 -30.04
CA ALA A 62 21.38 -23.75 -30.02
C ALA A 62 21.62 -24.54 -28.72
N SER A 63 20.94 -24.19 -27.63
CA SER A 63 21.00 -24.93 -26.34
C SER A 63 20.30 -26.26 -26.38
N GLY A 64 19.34 -26.49 -27.29
CA GLY A 64 18.55 -27.72 -27.39
C GLY A 64 17.69 -28.04 -26.14
N ILE A 65 17.41 -27.05 -25.30
CA ILE A 65 16.62 -27.25 -24.08
C ILE A 65 15.18 -27.58 -24.45
N VAL A 66 14.66 -28.67 -23.90
CA VAL A 66 13.23 -29.04 -23.93
C VAL A 66 12.71 -29.07 -22.52
N SER A 67 11.66 -28.30 -22.23
CA SER A 67 11.05 -28.23 -20.90
C SER A 67 9.53 -28.15 -21.00
N GLU A 68 8.85 -29.25 -20.72
CA GLU A 68 7.38 -29.29 -20.66
C GLU A 68 6.84 -28.39 -19.54
N GLU A 69 7.51 -28.36 -18.39
CA GLU A 69 7.15 -27.50 -17.27
C GLU A 69 7.31 -26.02 -17.61
N GLY A 70 8.40 -25.66 -18.32
CA GLY A 70 8.61 -24.31 -18.82
C GLY A 70 7.53 -23.89 -19.82
N LEU A 71 7.17 -24.76 -20.76
CA LEU A 71 6.09 -24.48 -21.72
C LEU A 71 4.74 -24.30 -21.01
N LYS A 72 4.41 -25.13 -20.03
CA LYS A 72 3.21 -24.99 -19.21
C LYS A 72 3.20 -23.64 -18.47
N GLY A 73 4.32 -23.24 -17.87
CA GLY A 73 4.43 -21.94 -17.21
C GLY A 73 4.23 -20.76 -18.16
N LEU A 74 4.70 -20.85 -19.39
CA LEU A 74 4.48 -19.83 -20.43
C LEU A 74 3.01 -19.79 -20.86
N ASP A 75 2.32 -20.91 -20.93
CA ASP A 75 0.87 -20.96 -21.24
C ASP A 75 0.05 -20.30 -20.12
N GLU A 76 0.38 -20.62 -18.85
CA GLU A 76 -0.26 -19.99 -17.68
C GLU A 76 -0.03 -18.48 -17.64
N LEU A 77 1.17 -18.00 -17.98
CA LEU A 77 1.45 -16.57 -18.05
C LEU A 77 0.70 -15.90 -19.22
N ALA A 78 0.65 -16.53 -20.39
CA ALA A 78 -0.10 -16.00 -21.53
C ALA A 78 -1.60 -15.84 -21.21
N GLU A 79 -2.20 -16.83 -20.55
CA GLU A 79 -3.57 -16.76 -20.07
C GLU A 79 -3.77 -15.65 -19.05
N LEU A 80 -2.86 -15.54 -18.07
CA LEU A 80 -2.90 -14.48 -17.05
C LEU A 80 -2.83 -13.08 -17.67
N PHE A 81 -1.94 -12.84 -18.61
CA PHE A 81 -1.84 -11.56 -19.31
C PHE A 81 -3.11 -11.26 -20.15
N GLY A 82 -3.72 -12.30 -20.73
CA GLY A 82 -5.04 -12.18 -21.38
C GLY A 82 -6.14 -11.71 -20.41
N PHE A 83 -6.19 -12.24 -19.20
CA PHE A 83 -7.12 -11.77 -18.16
C PHE A 83 -6.84 -10.34 -17.72
N ILE A 84 -5.57 -9.98 -17.52
CA ILE A 84 -5.17 -8.61 -17.14
C ILE A 84 -5.60 -7.60 -18.20
N ALA A 85 -5.40 -7.90 -19.48
CA ALA A 85 -5.81 -7.05 -20.59
C ALA A 85 -7.35 -6.85 -20.61
N ASN A 86 -8.12 -7.92 -20.38
CA ASN A 86 -9.57 -7.88 -20.34
C ASN A 86 -10.12 -7.18 -19.08
N ALA A 87 -9.37 -7.18 -17.98
CA ALA A 87 -9.75 -6.50 -16.73
C ALA A 87 -9.58 -4.98 -16.79
N GLY A 88 -8.99 -4.42 -17.85
CA GLY A 88 -8.81 -2.99 -18.02
C GLY A 88 -7.85 -2.37 -17.00
N VAL A 89 -6.83 -3.11 -16.57
CA VAL A 89 -5.79 -2.62 -15.66
C VAL A 89 -5.02 -1.50 -16.34
N SER A 90 -5.01 -0.31 -15.73
CA SER A 90 -4.36 0.90 -16.27
C SER A 90 -2.88 0.99 -15.95
N GLN A 91 -2.42 0.23 -14.97
CA GLN A 91 -1.01 0.19 -14.56
C GLN A 91 -0.19 -0.59 -15.59
N LYS A 92 1.09 -0.21 -15.74
CA LYS A 92 2.03 -0.98 -16.54
C LYS A 92 2.20 -2.36 -15.90
N VAL A 93 1.93 -3.41 -16.67
CA VAL A 93 2.18 -4.80 -16.28
C VAL A 93 3.10 -5.40 -17.32
N GLU A 94 4.18 -6.04 -16.89
CA GLU A 94 5.17 -6.64 -17.78
C GLU A 94 5.67 -7.98 -17.23
N MET A 95 6.09 -8.86 -18.12
CA MET A 95 6.79 -10.09 -17.76
C MET A 95 8.23 -9.76 -17.42
N ASP A 96 8.64 -10.08 -16.21
CA ASP A 96 10.00 -9.93 -15.69
C ASP A 96 10.63 -11.32 -15.48
N LEU A 97 11.62 -11.64 -16.29
CA LEU A 97 12.32 -12.94 -16.24
C LEU A 97 13.38 -13.00 -15.14
N SER A 98 13.72 -11.87 -14.55
CA SER A 98 14.61 -11.79 -13.38
C SER A 98 13.88 -11.92 -12.05
N LEU A 99 12.55 -11.86 -12.05
CA LEU A 99 11.75 -11.97 -10.84
C LEU A 99 11.79 -13.41 -10.30
N ALA A 100 12.66 -13.67 -9.35
CA ALA A 100 12.90 -14.96 -8.75
C ALA A 100 12.58 -14.95 -7.26
N ARG A 101 11.40 -14.46 -6.89
CA ARG A 101 10.95 -14.34 -5.51
C ARG A 101 10.24 -15.57 -4.98
N GLY A 102 10.33 -15.71 -3.71
CA GLY A 102 9.49 -16.58 -2.90
C GLY A 102 10.30 -17.61 -2.15
N LEU A 103 9.87 -17.81 -0.92
CA LEU A 103 10.17 -18.99 -0.17
C LEU A 103 9.58 -20.15 -0.98
N ASN A 104 10.24 -21.25 -1.16
CA ASN A 104 9.95 -22.43 -1.98
C ASN A 104 8.50 -22.97 -1.97
N TYR A 105 7.50 -22.14 -1.75
CA TYR A 105 6.09 -22.51 -1.69
C TYR A 105 5.25 -22.03 -2.89
N TYR A 106 5.74 -21.08 -3.69
CA TYR A 106 5.05 -20.70 -4.91
C TYR A 106 5.19 -21.77 -5.97
N THR A 107 4.08 -22.11 -6.62
CA THR A 107 3.97 -23.19 -7.60
C THR A 107 3.50 -22.71 -8.96
N GLY A 108 3.24 -21.43 -9.13
CA GLY A 108 2.79 -20.81 -10.37
C GLY A 108 3.28 -19.39 -10.48
N ALA A 109 2.50 -18.52 -11.12
CA ALA A 109 2.86 -17.13 -11.32
C ALA A 109 3.14 -16.42 -9.99
N ILE A 110 4.21 -15.64 -9.98
CA ILE A 110 4.56 -14.70 -8.91
C ILE A 110 4.47 -13.28 -9.46
N PHE A 111 4.19 -12.32 -8.60
CA PHE A 111 4.10 -10.92 -8.99
C PHE A 111 4.69 -10.00 -7.93
N GLU A 112 5.11 -8.84 -8.39
CA GLU A 112 5.68 -7.78 -7.58
C GLU A 112 5.17 -6.43 -8.06
N VAL A 113 4.96 -5.50 -7.12
CA VAL A 113 4.60 -4.12 -7.44
C VAL A 113 5.72 -3.20 -7.00
N LYS A 114 6.23 -2.41 -7.95
CA LYS A 114 7.26 -1.40 -7.74
C LYS A 114 6.68 0.00 -7.90
N ALA A 115 7.09 0.96 -7.08
CA ALA A 115 6.82 2.38 -7.30
C ALA A 115 7.84 2.90 -8.32
N LEU A 116 7.36 3.44 -9.47
CA LEU A 116 8.27 3.91 -10.54
C LEU A 116 8.88 5.28 -10.23
N ASP A 117 8.12 6.13 -9.53
CA ASP A 117 8.50 7.52 -9.24
C ASP A 117 9.22 7.71 -7.90
N TYR A 118 9.52 6.62 -7.18
CA TYR A 118 10.15 6.67 -5.87
C TYR A 118 11.12 5.51 -5.68
N ALA A 119 12.37 5.84 -5.36
CA ALA A 119 13.44 4.85 -5.19
C ALA A 119 13.28 4.05 -3.89
N ILE A 120 12.45 3.02 -3.93
CA ILE A 120 12.23 2.07 -2.84
C ILE A 120 12.11 0.65 -3.42
N GLY A 121 12.35 -0.35 -2.62
CA GLY A 121 12.09 -1.73 -3.05
C GLY A 121 10.59 -1.98 -3.30
N SER A 122 10.27 -3.22 -3.67
CA SER A 122 8.89 -3.66 -3.90
C SER A 122 7.95 -3.24 -2.76
N ILE A 123 6.81 -2.69 -3.13
CA ILE A 123 5.77 -2.23 -2.19
C ILE A 123 4.68 -3.27 -1.97
N CYS A 124 4.60 -4.28 -2.85
CA CYS A 124 3.66 -5.37 -2.75
C CYS A 124 4.22 -6.58 -3.49
N GLY A 125 3.84 -7.76 -3.09
CA GLY A 125 4.21 -8.99 -3.79
C GLY A 125 3.37 -10.18 -3.37
N GLY A 126 3.35 -11.19 -4.24
CA GLY A 126 2.57 -12.38 -4.00
C GLY A 126 2.75 -13.42 -5.09
N GLY A 127 1.89 -14.43 -5.09
CA GLY A 127 1.89 -15.47 -6.10
C GLY A 127 0.92 -16.60 -5.78
N ARG A 128 0.86 -17.56 -6.71
CA ARG A 128 0.07 -18.77 -6.60
C ARG A 128 0.86 -19.85 -5.83
N TYR A 129 0.15 -20.58 -4.99
CA TYR A 129 0.66 -21.73 -4.27
C TYR A 129 -0.41 -22.83 -4.22
N ASP A 130 -0.02 -24.07 -4.57
CA ASP A 130 -0.94 -25.20 -4.62
C ASP A 130 -0.75 -26.16 -3.42
N ASN A 131 0.41 -26.14 -2.78
CA ASN A 131 0.77 -27.11 -1.75
C ASN A 131 0.80 -26.52 -0.33
N LEU A 132 0.82 -25.20 -0.18
CA LEU A 132 0.96 -24.52 1.11
C LEU A 132 -0.21 -24.86 2.05
N THR A 133 -1.42 -24.94 1.52
CA THR A 133 -2.64 -25.26 2.27
C THR A 133 -2.63 -26.66 2.86
N GLY A 134 -1.91 -27.60 2.23
CA GLY A 134 -1.71 -28.94 2.75
C GLY A 134 -0.95 -28.98 4.07
N ILE A 135 -0.02 -28.05 4.30
CA ILE A 135 0.73 -27.88 5.56
C ILE A 135 -0.22 -27.53 6.71
N PHE A 136 -1.32 -26.82 6.40
CA PHE A 136 -2.34 -26.43 7.35
C PHE A 136 -3.56 -27.38 7.39
N GLY A 137 -3.41 -28.60 6.85
CA GLY A 137 -4.45 -29.64 6.93
C GLY A 137 -5.50 -29.59 5.81
N LEU A 138 -5.28 -28.82 4.73
CA LEU A 138 -6.16 -28.73 3.57
C LEU A 138 -5.45 -29.13 2.27
N PRO A 139 -5.08 -30.41 2.11
CA PRO A 139 -4.39 -30.88 0.91
C PRO A 139 -5.28 -30.76 -0.33
N GLY A 140 -4.66 -30.47 -1.48
CA GLY A 140 -5.36 -30.37 -2.77
C GLY A 140 -6.13 -29.06 -2.98
N MET A 141 -5.97 -28.07 -2.12
CA MET A 141 -6.54 -26.74 -2.29
C MET A 141 -5.45 -25.77 -2.76
N SER A 142 -5.61 -25.22 -3.96
CA SER A 142 -4.76 -24.13 -4.45
C SER A 142 -5.11 -22.80 -3.79
N GLY A 143 -4.15 -21.90 -3.76
CA GLY A 143 -4.34 -20.56 -3.22
C GLY A 143 -3.51 -19.52 -3.98
N VAL A 144 -3.91 -18.27 -3.83
CA VAL A 144 -3.14 -17.09 -4.23
C VAL A 144 -3.08 -16.13 -3.05
N GLY A 145 -1.93 -15.57 -2.82
CA GLY A 145 -1.72 -14.62 -1.72
C GLY A 145 -1.03 -13.34 -2.19
N ILE A 146 -1.34 -12.25 -1.50
CA ILE A 146 -0.73 -10.95 -1.72
C ILE A 146 -0.34 -10.35 -0.37
N SER A 147 0.85 -9.76 -0.30
CA SER A 147 1.35 -9.03 0.87
C SER A 147 1.62 -7.58 0.50
N PHE A 148 1.14 -6.67 1.32
CA PHE A 148 1.36 -5.23 1.17
C PHE A 148 2.43 -4.76 2.14
N GLY A 149 3.44 -4.06 1.63
CA GLY A 149 4.46 -3.39 2.44
C GLY A 149 3.94 -2.06 2.97
N ALA A 150 3.16 -2.08 4.06
CA ALA A 150 2.49 -0.89 4.59
C ALA A 150 3.45 0.28 4.82
N ASP A 151 4.60 0.04 5.43
CA ASP A 151 5.62 1.08 5.70
C ASP A 151 6.17 1.66 4.39
N ARG A 152 6.45 0.80 3.40
CA ARG A 152 6.95 1.25 2.09
C ARG A 152 5.92 2.04 1.31
N ILE A 153 4.65 1.61 1.34
CA ILE A 153 3.54 2.37 0.74
C ILE A 153 3.40 3.73 1.41
N TYR A 154 3.51 3.77 2.74
CA TYR A 154 3.49 5.03 3.48
C TYR A 154 4.63 5.96 3.06
N ASP A 155 5.85 5.45 2.96
CA ASP A 155 7.03 6.23 2.56
C ASP A 155 6.90 6.76 1.14
N VAL A 156 6.39 5.96 0.19
CA VAL A 156 6.10 6.39 -1.19
C VAL A 156 5.07 7.52 -1.20
N LEU A 157 3.92 7.33 -0.52
CA LEU A 157 2.86 8.33 -0.47
C LEU A 157 3.33 9.63 0.17
N LYS A 158 4.13 9.53 1.24
CA LYS A 158 4.72 10.69 1.92
C LYS A 158 5.76 11.39 1.06
N GLY A 159 6.69 10.63 0.45
CA GLY A 159 7.75 11.19 -0.37
C GLY A 159 7.26 11.88 -1.64
N LEU A 160 6.15 11.40 -2.20
CA LEU A 160 5.51 11.95 -3.40
C LEU A 160 4.38 12.96 -3.10
N ASP A 161 4.14 13.30 -1.83
CA ASP A 161 3.02 14.16 -1.38
C ASP A 161 1.65 13.69 -1.94
N LYS A 162 1.43 12.37 -1.93
CA LYS A 162 0.22 11.72 -2.47
C LYS A 162 -0.86 11.44 -1.43
N PHE A 163 -0.63 11.80 -0.17
CA PHE A 163 -1.70 11.70 0.83
C PHE A 163 -2.84 12.65 0.49
N PRO A 164 -4.10 12.22 0.61
CA PRO A 164 -5.24 13.10 0.41
C PRO A 164 -5.13 14.34 1.30
N LYS A 165 -5.31 15.52 0.70
CA LYS A 165 -5.37 16.76 1.45
C LYS A 165 -6.55 16.71 2.42
N GLY A 166 -6.31 16.94 3.69
CA GLY A 166 -7.32 16.86 4.75
C GLY A 166 -7.20 15.64 5.68
N LEU A 167 -6.33 14.66 5.38
CA LEU A 167 -5.97 13.61 6.35
C LEU A 167 -4.96 14.09 7.41
N ALA A 168 -4.54 15.34 7.35
CA ALA A 168 -3.50 15.90 8.21
C ALA A 168 -3.92 16.02 9.70
N GLY A 169 -5.20 15.90 10.04
CA GLY A 169 -5.70 15.97 11.41
C GLY A 169 -6.46 14.72 11.81
N SER A 170 -6.25 14.24 13.04
CA SER A 170 -7.03 13.15 13.63
C SER A 170 -8.50 13.52 13.84
N ALA A 171 -8.80 14.82 13.86
CA ALA A 171 -10.14 15.37 14.02
C ALA A 171 -10.31 16.70 13.28
N THR A 172 -11.55 17.04 12.93
CA THR A 172 -11.93 18.33 12.39
C THR A 172 -12.20 19.33 13.51
N VAL A 173 -12.74 18.86 14.63
CA VAL A 173 -13.07 19.68 15.80
C VAL A 173 -12.50 19.08 17.07
N LEU A 174 -11.77 19.90 17.83
CA LEU A 174 -11.37 19.59 19.20
C LEU A 174 -12.34 20.23 20.17
N PHE A 175 -13.01 19.46 20.99
CA PHE A 175 -13.79 19.94 22.13
C PHE A 175 -12.87 20.13 23.33
N ALA A 176 -12.75 21.37 23.79
CA ALA A 176 -11.94 21.70 24.95
C ALA A 176 -12.55 21.13 26.24
N ASN A 177 -11.69 20.55 27.09
CA ASN A 177 -12.05 20.02 28.40
C ASN A 177 -11.46 20.91 29.50
N MET A 178 -12.23 21.87 29.95
CA MET A 178 -11.82 22.78 31.03
C MET A 178 -12.40 22.37 32.38
N ASP A 179 -13.55 21.71 32.35
CA ASP A 179 -14.29 21.28 33.54
C ASP A 179 -15.03 19.98 33.24
N ALA A 180 -14.83 18.94 34.07
CA ALA A 180 -15.51 17.66 33.94
C ALA A 180 -17.02 17.76 34.02
N SER A 181 -17.57 18.76 34.71
CA SER A 181 -19.02 18.95 34.84
C SER A 181 -19.70 19.24 33.49
N VAL A 182 -18.93 19.72 32.48
CA VAL A 182 -19.45 20.04 31.16
C VAL A 182 -19.42 18.82 30.20
N LEU A 183 -18.69 17.76 30.52
CA LEU A 183 -18.60 16.56 29.68
C LEU A 183 -19.97 15.92 29.37
N PRO A 184 -20.91 15.77 30.32
CA PRO A 184 -22.26 15.26 30.06
C PRO A 184 -23.03 16.08 29.01
N TYR A 185 -22.72 17.38 28.88
CA TYR A 185 -23.25 18.26 27.86
C TYR A 185 -22.55 18.09 26.49
N ILE A 186 -21.23 17.97 26.51
CA ILE A 186 -20.40 17.90 25.28
C ILE A 186 -20.55 16.54 24.56
N VAL A 187 -20.56 15.44 25.30
CA VAL A 187 -20.58 14.09 24.73
C VAL A 187 -21.76 13.84 23.78
N PRO A 188 -23.00 14.22 24.08
CA PRO A 188 -24.10 14.13 23.12
C PRO A 188 -23.88 14.97 21.85
N VAL A 189 -23.34 16.19 21.96
CA VAL A 189 -23.02 17.05 20.80
C VAL A 189 -21.99 16.37 19.91
N VAL A 190 -20.91 15.85 20.49
CA VAL A 190 -19.86 15.11 19.76
C VAL A 190 -20.44 13.88 19.05
N ARG A 191 -21.33 13.13 19.72
CA ARG A 191 -22.02 11.98 19.13
C ARG A 191 -22.82 12.38 17.89
N THR A 192 -23.57 13.49 17.99
CA THR A 192 -24.40 13.98 16.89
C THR A 192 -23.55 14.43 15.71
N LEU A 193 -22.47 15.19 15.96
CA LEU A 193 -21.55 15.61 14.91
C LEU A 193 -20.87 14.44 14.22
N ARG A 194 -20.44 13.43 14.97
CA ARG A 194 -19.87 12.19 14.41
C ARG A 194 -20.90 11.45 13.55
N GLY A 195 -22.15 11.43 13.97
CA GLY A 195 -23.27 10.88 13.17
C GLY A 195 -23.48 11.63 11.85
N ALA A 196 -23.17 12.92 11.81
CA ALA A 196 -23.19 13.76 10.62
C ALA A 196 -21.88 13.72 9.81
N GLY A 197 -20.93 12.82 10.14
CA GLY A 197 -19.68 12.65 9.40
C GLY A 197 -18.54 13.60 9.81
N VAL A 198 -18.72 14.43 10.85
CA VAL A 198 -17.67 15.33 11.35
C VAL A 198 -16.78 14.57 12.34
N SER A 199 -15.48 14.49 12.09
CA SER A 199 -14.55 13.89 13.03
C SER A 199 -14.27 14.83 14.21
N CYS A 200 -14.54 14.36 15.43
CA CYS A 200 -14.42 15.13 16.64
C CYS A 200 -13.54 14.41 17.67
N GLU A 201 -12.75 15.19 18.40
CA GLU A 201 -11.93 14.74 19.53
C GLU A 201 -12.32 15.56 20.77
N ILE A 202 -12.36 14.93 21.94
CA ILE A 202 -12.48 15.64 23.22
C ILE A 202 -11.09 15.59 23.85
N TYR A 203 -10.59 16.76 24.29
CA TYR A 203 -9.29 16.79 24.96
C TYR A 203 -9.33 15.95 26.23
N PRO A 204 -8.39 15.00 26.44
CA PRO A 204 -8.55 13.98 27.48
C PRO A 204 -8.45 14.54 28.91
N ASP A 205 -7.58 15.53 29.11
CA ASP A 205 -7.27 16.04 30.44
C ASP A 205 -7.89 17.41 30.69
N GLN A 206 -8.25 17.68 31.95
CA GLN A 206 -8.58 19.04 32.39
C GLN A 206 -7.31 19.86 32.50
N THR A 207 -7.09 20.76 31.55
CA THR A 207 -5.90 21.61 31.51
C THR A 207 -6.26 23.03 31.06
N LYS A 208 -5.28 23.96 31.21
CA LYS A 208 -5.43 25.33 30.73
C LYS A 208 -5.74 25.33 29.22
N LEU A 209 -6.67 26.20 28.82
CA LEU A 209 -7.13 26.31 27.43
C LEU A 209 -5.98 26.53 26.43
N LYS A 210 -4.94 27.28 26.81
CA LYS A 210 -3.75 27.49 25.98
C LYS A 210 -3.11 26.17 25.54
N LYS A 211 -2.94 25.20 26.46
CA LYS A 211 -2.35 23.90 26.13
C LYS A 211 -3.20 23.10 25.13
N GLN A 212 -4.51 23.26 25.21
CA GLN A 212 -5.45 22.60 24.30
C GLN A 212 -5.46 23.24 22.91
N PHE A 213 -5.27 24.54 22.82
CA PHE A 213 -5.06 25.25 21.55
C PHE A 213 -3.74 24.83 20.91
N ASP A 214 -2.64 24.85 21.68
CA ASP A 214 -1.32 24.38 21.21
C ASP A 214 -1.38 22.94 20.67
N TYR A 215 -2.20 22.09 21.30
CA TYR A 215 -2.45 20.72 20.84
C TYR A 215 -3.22 20.71 19.51
N ALA A 216 -4.29 21.48 19.38
CA ALA A 216 -5.07 21.58 18.16
C ALA A 216 -4.22 22.03 16.97
N GLU A 217 -3.41 23.10 17.17
CA GLU A 217 -2.48 23.60 16.17
C GLU A 217 -1.44 22.54 15.75
N LYS A 218 -0.84 21.86 16.73
CA LYS A 218 0.18 20.83 16.50
C LYS A 218 -0.36 19.61 15.75
N LYS A 219 -1.65 19.31 15.97
CA LYS A 219 -2.38 18.23 15.29
C LYS A 219 -3.03 18.65 13.98
N GLY A 220 -2.97 19.95 13.63
CA GLY A 220 -3.63 20.46 12.45
C GLY A 220 -5.17 20.41 12.52
N ILE A 221 -5.75 20.48 13.73
CA ILE A 221 -7.20 20.49 13.94
C ILE A 221 -7.70 21.92 13.69
N PRO A 222 -8.54 22.16 12.67
CA PRO A 222 -8.90 23.51 12.26
C PRO A 222 -9.90 24.21 13.18
N PHE A 223 -10.69 23.48 13.94
CA PHE A 223 -11.72 24.05 14.81
C PHE A 223 -11.54 23.63 16.26
N VAL A 224 -11.77 24.57 17.19
CA VAL A 224 -11.83 24.30 18.63
C VAL A 224 -13.18 24.72 19.17
N SER A 225 -13.88 23.81 19.83
CA SER A 225 -15.12 24.06 20.53
C SER A 225 -14.85 24.35 22.01
N ILE A 226 -15.29 25.51 22.50
CA ILE A 226 -15.06 25.99 23.85
C ILE A 226 -16.41 26.15 24.51
N ASN A 227 -16.71 25.27 25.47
CA ASN A 227 -17.98 25.27 26.18
C ASN A 227 -17.72 25.15 27.68
N GLY A 228 -18.25 26.10 28.42
CA GLY A 228 -18.26 26.11 29.87
C GLY A 228 -19.64 25.83 30.43
N SER A 229 -19.80 26.04 31.74
CA SER A 229 -21.08 25.93 32.45
C SER A 229 -22.14 26.87 31.88
N ASP A 230 -21.74 28.06 31.46
CA ASP A 230 -22.66 29.09 30.94
C ASP A 230 -23.23 28.68 29.59
N GLU A 231 -22.38 28.17 28.68
CA GLU A 231 -22.81 27.64 27.38
C GLU A 231 -23.71 26.41 27.57
N ALA A 232 -23.35 25.53 28.49
CA ALA A 232 -24.14 24.35 28.79
C ALA A 232 -25.54 24.73 29.33
N ALA A 233 -25.61 25.71 30.25
CA ALA A 233 -26.86 26.23 30.80
C ALA A 233 -27.73 26.93 29.75
N ALA A 234 -27.08 27.63 28.77
CA ALA A 234 -27.72 28.32 27.66
C ALA A 234 -28.08 27.40 26.48
N GLY A 235 -27.71 26.11 26.52
CA GLY A 235 -27.89 25.17 25.40
C GLY A 235 -27.09 25.55 24.13
N LYS A 236 -25.90 26.16 24.27
CA LYS A 236 -25.11 26.67 23.18
C LYS A 236 -23.82 25.90 23.00
N VAL A 237 -23.36 25.83 21.76
CA VAL A 237 -22.05 25.27 21.36
C VAL A 237 -21.23 26.38 20.69
N ASN A 238 -20.14 26.78 21.30
CA ASN A 238 -19.23 27.77 20.75
C ASN A 238 -18.10 27.06 19.98
N VAL A 239 -17.88 27.47 18.75
CA VAL A 239 -16.82 26.92 17.89
C VAL A 239 -15.99 28.05 17.31
N LYS A 240 -14.67 27.90 17.39
CA LYS A 240 -13.69 28.84 16.83
C LYS A 240 -12.91 28.17 15.68
N ASN A 241 -12.87 28.83 14.53
CA ASN A 241 -11.98 28.47 13.44
C ASN A 241 -10.59 29.04 13.73
N LEU A 242 -9.57 28.18 13.80
CA LEU A 242 -8.21 28.57 14.15
C LEU A 242 -7.49 29.30 12.99
N SER A 243 -7.89 29.03 11.74
CA SER A 243 -7.26 29.63 10.56
C SER A 243 -7.73 31.08 10.34
N THR A 244 -9.05 31.34 10.55
CA THR A 244 -9.64 32.66 10.33
C THR A 244 -9.76 33.46 11.61
N GLY A 245 -9.72 32.81 12.78
CA GLY A 245 -10.01 33.42 14.07
C GLY A 245 -11.50 33.61 14.35
N GLU A 246 -12.39 33.33 13.38
CA GLU A 246 -13.83 33.47 13.52
C GLU A 246 -14.38 32.54 14.60
N GLN A 247 -15.24 33.08 15.48
CA GLN A 247 -15.93 32.32 16.51
C GLN A 247 -17.43 32.51 16.38
N MET A 248 -18.15 31.40 16.37
CA MET A 248 -19.61 31.40 16.30
C MET A 248 -20.23 30.56 17.43
N SER A 249 -21.46 30.91 17.77
CA SER A 249 -22.26 30.22 18.78
C SER A 249 -23.53 29.67 18.15
N PHE A 250 -23.78 28.39 18.34
CA PHE A 250 -24.91 27.67 17.78
C PHE A 250 -25.79 27.11 18.91
N ALA A 251 -27.09 26.97 18.68
CA ALA A 251 -27.89 26.11 19.55
C ALA A 251 -27.45 24.65 19.39
N LYS A 252 -27.37 23.88 20.46
CA LYS A 252 -26.88 22.48 20.38
C LYS A 252 -27.78 21.58 19.53
N GLU A 253 -29.04 21.97 19.34
CA GLU A 253 -30.02 21.31 18.49
C GLU A 253 -29.85 21.66 17.00
N ASP A 254 -29.20 22.79 16.68
CA ASP A 254 -28.98 23.24 15.30
C ASP A 254 -27.72 22.63 14.72
N VAL A 255 -27.75 21.32 14.53
CA VAL A 255 -26.61 20.54 14.02
C VAL A 255 -26.26 20.91 12.60
N ASP A 256 -27.25 21.23 11.76
CA ASP A 256 -27.04 21.55 10.35
C ASP A 256 -26.26 22.86 10.18
N ALA A 257 -26.58 23.90 10.97
CA ALA A 257 -25.81 25.15 10.98
C ALA A 257 -24.37 24.92 11.48
N LEU A 258 -24.21 24.13 12.53
CA LEU A 258 -22.89 23.78 13.09
C LEU A 258 -22.04 22.99 12.09
N VAL A 259 -22.60 21.98 11.45
CA VAL A 259 -21.92 21.20 10.39
C VAL A 259 -21.57 22.10 9.19
N THR A 260 -22.48 22.96 8.76
CA THR A 260 -22.25 23.90 7.66
C THR A 260 -21.10 24.84 7.96
N PHE A 261 -20.95 25.32 9.18
CA PHE A 261 -19.83 26.16 9.59
C PHE A 261 -18.49 25.44 9.61
N ILE A 262 -18.50 24.18 10.05
CA ILE A 262 -17.27 23.35 10.16
C ILE A 262 -16.81 22.81 8.81
N CYS A 263 -17.72 22.56 7.88
CA CYS A 263 -17.42 21.95 6.57
C CYS A 263 -17.25 22.96 5.43
N LYS A 264 -17.37 24.26 5.73
CA LYS A 264 -17.00 25.32 4.77
C LYS A 264 -15.50 25.42 4.61
#